data_85daa92713d4b24b485d50bb57c85e17
#
_entry.id   85daa92713d4b24b485d50bb57c85e17
#
_cell.length_a   1.000
_cell.length_b   1.000
_cell.length_c   1.000
_cell.angle_alpha   90.00
_cell.angle_beta   90.00
_cell.angle_gamma   90.00
#
_symmetry.space_group_name_H-M   'P 1'
#
loop_
_entity.id
_entity.type
_entity.pdbx_description
1 polymer ?
#
loop_
_entity_poly.entity_id
_entity_poly.type
_entity_poly.pdbx_seq_one_letter_code
_entity_poly.pdbx_strand_id
1 'polypeptide(L)'
;MNYMDYCYDKCLNMFTTGQKSRMQIAMANGTYRAPLATSQGCNAPSAGPTAQFTANTTTIAPGGSVNFTDQSTNSPTSWSWSFPGGTPSSSTAQNPTNIVYANAGTYNVSLTATNANGSNTLTKNNYIVVTAGGTSSCDTISNFALATDTVTIYLAGTAPGSGYLSGHNSYLDQSKADKYANATPNTTVDGAIIFFGVGTSSGTGQTASAKVWNASGTGGMPGTAIGSVNITYDQIAADATGGLPTIVDFNPNVSIAVGNYYVGMNFAYNTGDTLAIITNRDGNTVPGTGYEQFDTGTWYAYSNTTSSWGINVAHAIFPIVCTSTGIREVMTPGNNLMVFPNPSNGEFTLVVPQSDLKENVVVRVIDVKGAVVLNKELKSSGNGTYRLKLDAPAKGIYMLEVQTVNGLKKQRISVN
;
A
#
# COMPACT_ATOMS: atom_id res chain seq x y z
N MET A 1 -7.77 -75.61 13.17
CA MET A 1 -8.21 -74.19 13.09
C MET A 1 -7.35 -73.50 12.07
N ASN A 2 -7.91 -73.09 10.96
CA ASN A 2 -7.13 -72.57 9.85
C ASN A 2 -6.87 -71.08 10.13
N TYR A 3 -5.69 -70.74 10.53
CA TYR A 3 -5.25 -69.38 10.87
C TYR A 3 -5.25 -68.39 9.66
N MET A 4 -5.78 -68.81 8.53
CA MET A 4 -5.82 -68.00 7.31
C MET A 4 -7.05 -67.12 7.15
N ASP A 5 -8.02 -67.20 8.10
CA ASP A 5 -9.26 -66.41 8.03
C ASP A 5 -9.10 -65.00 8.60
N TYR A 6 -7.91 -64.61 9.07
CA TYR A 6 -7.64 -63.31 9.71
C TYR A 6 -6.47 -62.58 9.07
N CYS A 7 -6.32 -62.66 7.77
CA CYS A 7 -5.24 -61.91 7.11
C CYS A 7 -5.68 -60.50 6.76
N TYR A 8 -5.48 -59.54 7.67
CA TYR A 8 -5.25 -58.18 7.29
C TYR A 8 -3.95 -58.09 6.45
N ASP A 9 -3.86 -57.14 5.52
CA ASP A 9 -2.69 -56.86 4.68
C ASP A 9 -1.35 -56.91 5.44
N LYS A 10 -1.32 -56.54 6.70
CA LYS A 10 -0.16 -56.66 7.60
C LYS A 10 0.35 -58.11 7.76
N CYS A 11 -0.49 -59.12 7.62
CA CYS A 11 -0.10 -60.54 7.70
C CYS A 11 0.60 -61.00 6.42
N LEU A 12 0.34 -60.40 5.27
CA LEU A 12 1.01 -60.74 4.00
C LEU A 12 2.48 -60.36 3.99
N ASN A 13 2.92 -59.47 4.83
CA ASN A 13 4.33 -59.09 4.98
C ASN A 13 5.16 -60.12 5.73
N MET A 14 4.52 -61.13 6.37
CA MET A 14 5.19 -62.19 7.10
C MET A 14 5.54 -63.39 6.18
N PHE A 15 5.11 -63.41 4.92
CA PHE A 15 5.37 -64.48 3.98
C PHE A 15 6.39 -64.04 2.92
N THR A 16 7.28 -64.96 2.55
CA THR A 16 8.19 -64.69 1.42
C THR A 16 7.40 -64.53 0.11
N THR A 17 7.99 -63.82 -0.87
CA THR A 17 7.33 -63.58 -2.18
C THR A 17 6.89 -64.90 -2.83
N GLY A 18 7.66 -65.99 -2.66
CA GLY A 18 7.31 -67.30 -3.19
C GLY A 18 6.13 -67.94 -2.46
N GLN A 19 6.01 -67.75 -1.14
CA GLN A 19 4.87 -68.25 -0.36
C GLN A 19 3.60 -67.47 -0.73
N LYS A 20 3.68 -66.13 -0.90
CA LYS A 20 2.59 -65.30 -1.37
C LYS A 20 2.08 -65.76 -2.74
N SER A 21 2.95 -65.99 -3.70
CA SER A 21 2.58 -66.48 -5.03
C SER A 21 1.91 -67.84 -5.00
N ARG A 22 2.41 -68.79 -4.20
CA ARG A 22 1.79 -70.14 -4.05
C ARG A 22 0.39 -70.04 -3.42
N MET A 23 0.22 -69.20 -2.44
CA MET A 23 -1.09 -68.96 -1.81
C MET A 23 -2.09 -68.37 -2.80
N GLN A 24 -1.66 -67.37 -3.60
CA GLN A 24 -2.51 -66.78 -4.64
C GLN A 24 -2.91 -67.79 -5.73
N ILE A 25 -1.99 -68.64 -6.17
CA ILE A 25 -2.28 -69.72 -7.13
C ILE A 25 -3.24 -70.76 -6.52
N ALA A 26 -3.05 -71.14 -5.26
CA ALA A 26 -3.92 -72.06 -4.58
C ALA A 26 -5.34 -71.49 -4.35
N MET A 27 -5.46 -70.18 -4.13
CA MET A 27 -6.75 -69.51 -4.02
C MET A 27 -7.45 -69.38 -5.37
N ALA A 28 -6.69 -69.09 -6.45
CA ALA A 28 -7.28 -68.95 -7.80
C ALA A 28 -7.77 -70.27 -8.42
N ASN A 29 -7.08 -71.39 -8.11
CA ASN A 29 -7.35 -72.69 -8.75
C ASN A 29 -8.17 -73.67 -7.87
N GLY A 30 -8.42 -73.33 -6.61
CA GLY A 30 -9.23 -74.17 -5.72
C GLY A 30 -10.72 -73.95 -5.91
N THR A 31 -11.48 -75.00 -6.29
CA THR A 31 -12.93 -74.95 -6.62
C THR A 31 -13.78 -74.26 -5.56
N TYR A 32 -13.38 -74.38 -4.29
CA TYR A 32 -14.11 -73.74 -3.14
C TYR A 32 -13.39 -72.49 -2.62
N ARG A 33 -12.25 -72.07 -3.18
CA ARG A 33 -11.45 -70.95 -2.72
C ARG A 33 -11.38 -69.82 -3.74
N ALA A 34 -11.74 -70.09 -5.00
CA ALA A 34 -11.76 -69.07 -6.04
C ALA A 34 -12.60 -67.82 -5.69
N PRO A 35 -13.75 -67.95 -5.04
CA PRO A 35 -14.51 -66.77 -4.59
C PRO A 35 -13.80 -65.93 -3.54
N LEU A 36 -12.85 -66.45 -2.78
CA LEU A 36 -12.04 -65.72 -1.80
C LEU A 36 -11.05 -64.77 -2.45
N ALA A 37 -10.60 -65.05 -3.67
CA ALA A 37 -9.71 -64.19 -4.42
C ALA A 37 -10.38 -62.88 -4.85
N THR A 38 -11.69 -62.87 -4.96
CA THR A 38 -12.52 -61.68 -5.28
C THR A 38 -13.31 -61.17 -4.07
N SER A 39 -13.13 -61.80 -2.89
CA SER A 39 -13.77 -61.37 -1.69
C SER A 39 -13.25 -60.04 -1.18
N GLN A 40 -14.10 -59.13 -0.87
CA GLN A 40 -13.75 -57.82 -0.29
C GLN A 40 -13.30 -57.94 1.19
N GLY A 41 -13.28 -59.15 1.78
CA GLY A 41 -12.95 -59.39 3.18
C GLY A 41 -11.52 -59.08 3.61
N CYS A 42 -10.59 -58.90 2.61
CA CYS A 42 -9.19 -58.53 2.85
C CYS A 42 -8.88 -57.05 2.52
N ASN A 43 -9.89 -56.29 2.12
CA ASN A 43 -9.71 -54.83 2.05
C ASN A 43 -9.69 -54.32 3.48
N ALA A 44 -8.61 -53.62 3.84
CA ALA A 44 -8.62 -52.84 5.09
C ALA A 44 -9.92 -52.05 5.11
N PRO A 45 -10.64 -51.99 6.23
CA PRO A 45 -11.80 -51.14 6.31
C PRO A 45 -11.32 -49.74 5.89
N SER A 46 -11.85 -49.23 4.79
CA SER A 46 -11.52 -47.90 4.33
C SER A 46 -11.93 -46.96 5.42
N ALA A 47 -10.97 -46.24 5.97
CA ALA A 47 -11.23 -45.28 7.06
C ALA A 47 -12.18 -44.20 6.56
N GLY A 48 -13.03 -43.72 7.44
CA GLY A 48 -13.78 -42.49 7.18
C GLY A 48 -12.84 -41.35 6.80
N PRO A 49 -13.31 -40.32 6.11
CA PRO A 49 -12.47 -39.20 5.71
C PRO A 49 -11.91 -38.45 6.92
N THR A 50 -10.77 -37.80 6.76
CA THR A 50 -10.30 -36.79 7.69
C THR A 50 -10.40 -35.44 7.00
N ALA A 51 -11.32 -34.60 7.43
CA ALA A 51 -11.57 -33.28 6.85
C ALA A 51 -10.38 -32.35 7.06
N GLN A 52 -9.92 -31.71 5.98
CA GLN A 52 -8.89 -30.68 6.00
C GLN A 52 -9.10 -29.75 4.82
N PHE A 53 -8.78 -28.46 5.00
CA PHE A 53 -8.93 -27.47 3.94
C PHE A 53 -8.01 -26.27 4.13
N THR A 54 -7.82 -25.48 3.05
CA THR A 54 -7.16 -24.18 3.06
C THR A 54 -8.01 -23.14 2.33
N ALA A 55 -7.69 -21.87 2.57
CA ALA A 55 -8.21 -20.73 1.82
C ALA A 55 -7.05 -20.04 1.07
N ASN A 56 -7.34 -19.42 -0.07
CA ASN A 56 -6.36 -18.61 -0.82
C ASN A 56 -5.92 -17.37 -0.04
N THR A 57 -6.80 -16.83 0.82
CA THR A 57 -6.52 -15.76 1.78
C THR A 57 -7.42 -15.92 3.00
N THR A 58 -6.95 -15.51 4.16
CA THR A 58 -7.73 -15.51 5.41
C THR A 58 -8.08 -14.10 5.89
N THR A 59 -7.53 -13.06 5.23
CA THR A 59 -7.84 -11.65 5.57
C THR A 59 -8.29 -10.94 4.30
N ILE A 60 -9.46 -10.31 4.37
CA ILE A 60 -10.08 -9.58 3.25
C ILE A 60 -10.75 -8.30 3.74
N ALA A 61 -11.03 -7.37 2.82
CA ALA A 61 -11.92 -6.23 3.04
C ALA A 61 -13.40 -6.63 2.90
N PRO A 62 -14.36 -5.85 3.45
CA PRO A 62 -15.80 -6.05 3.21
C PRO A 62 -16.10 -6.09 1.70
N GLY A 63 -16.91 -7.08 1.30
CA GLY A 63 -17.20 -7.35 -0.11
C GLY A 63 -16.11 -8.16 -0.84
N GLY A 64 -15.00 -8.47 -0.18
CA GLY A 64 -13.97 -9.37 -0.71
C GLY A 64 -14.46 -10.82 -0.80
N SER A 65 -13.86 -11.59 -1.72
CA SER A 65 -14.17 -13.00 -1.93
C SER A 65 -13.02 -13.92 -1.55
N VAL A 66 -13.35 -15.12 -1.08
CA VAL A 66 -12.41 -16.16 -0.70
C VAL A 66 -12.73 -17.44 -1.46
N ASN A 67 -11.67 -18.15 -1.89
CA ASN A 67 -11.73 -19.46 -2.50
C ASN A 67 -11.17 -20.50 -1.52
N PHE A 68 -11.83 -21.64 -1.43
CA PHE A 68 -11.41 -22.72 -0.54
C PHE A 68 -10.97 -23.94 -1.34
N THR A 69 -9.99 -24.64 -0.82
CA THR A 69 -9.45 -25.88 -1.41
C THR A 69 -9.55 -27.01 -0.39
N ASP A 70 -10.22 -28.09 -0.77
CA ASP A 70 -10.29 -29.32 -0.01
C ASP A 70 -8.91 -29.99 0.05
N GLN A 71 -8.53 -30.44 1.24
CA GLN A 71 -7.32 -31.20 1.52
C GLN A 71 -7.61 -32.45 2.34
N SER A 72 -8.88 -32.89 2.34
CA SER A 72 -9.32 -34.05 3.08
C SER A 72 -8.67 -35.34 2.56
N THR A 73 -8.40 -36.26 3.47
CA THR A 73 -7.81 -37.57 3.16
C THR A 73 -8.86 -38.69 3.18
N ASN A 74 -8.46 -39.90 2.80
CA ASN A 74 -9.30 -41.11 2.74
C ASN A 74 -10.46 -41.00 1.74
N SER A 75 -10.21 -40.40 0.57
CA SER A 75 -11.10 -40.40 -0.60
C SER A 75 -12.55 -39.96 -0.28
N PRO A 76 -12.80 -38.73 0.12
CA PRO A 76 -14.15 -38.19 0.25
C PRO A 76 -14.90 -38.29 -1.08
N THR A 77 -16.19 -38.54 -1.02
CA THR A 77 -17.08 -38.57 -2.20
C THR A 77 -18.10 -37.45 -2.20
N SER A 78 -18.25 -36.77 -1.05
CA SER A 78 -19.10 -35.58 -0.94
C SER A 78 -18.59 -34.61 0.13
N TRP A 79 -18.94 -33.33 -0.06
CA TRP A 79 -18.53 -32.21 0.78
C TRP A 79 -19.75 -31.38 1.20
N SER A 80 -19.73 -30.88 2.41
CA SER A 80 -20.71 -29.91 2.90
C SER A 80 -19.95 -28.81 3.63
N TRP A 81 -19.95 -27.63 3.04
CA TRP A 81 -19.30 -26.45 3.59
C TRP A 81 -20.31 -25.54 4.26
N SER A 82 -19.88 -24.89 5.33
CA SER A 82 -20.63 -23.82 5.98
C SER A 82 -19.73 -22.58 6.11
N PHE A 83 -20.27 -21.45 5.65
CA PHE A 83 -19.63 -20.14 5.64
C PHE A 83 -20.50 -19.10 6.35
N PRO A 84 -20.60 -19.13 7.69
CA PRO A 84 -21.38 -18.13 8.43
C PRO A 84 -20.93 -16.72 8.05
N GLY A 85 -21.85 -15.84 7.66
CA GLY A 85 -21.57 -14.48 7.18
C GLY A 85 -21.09 -14.37 5.74
N GLY A 86 -20.81 -15.48 5.06
CA GLY A 86 -20.45 -15.52 3.64
C GLY A 86 -21.67 -15.65 2.73
N THR A 87 -21.51 -15.25 1.49
CA THR A 87 -22.52 -15.43 0.41
C THR A 87 -21.84 -16.08 -0.81
N PRO A 88 -22.28 -17.30 -1.21
CA PRO A 88 -23.25 -18.16 -0.54
C PRO A 88 -22.78 -18.62 0.85
N SER A 89 -23.76 -18.87 1.77
CA SER A 89 -23.45 -19.31 3.15
C SER A 89 -23.11 -20.79 3.29
N SER A 90 -23.24 -21.56 2.21
CA SER A 90 -22.92 -22.99 2.14
C SER A 90 -22.54 -23.40 0.72
N SER A 91 -21.88 -24.56 0.59
CA SER A 91 -21.55 -25.16 -0.70
C SER A 91 -21.40 -26.69 -0.57
N THR A 92 -21.68 -27.42 -1.66
CA THR A 92 -21.38 -28.84 -1.79
C THR A 92 -20.26 -29.12 -2.78
N ALA A 93 -19.69 -28.10 -3.39
CA ALA A 93 -18.52 -28.24 -4.28
C ALA A 93 -17.30 -28.69 -3.48
N GLN A 94 -16.44 -29.50 -4.09
CA GLN A 94 -15.16 -29.88 -3.47
C GLN A 94 -14.31 -28.64 -3.15
N ASN A 95 -14.20 -27.71 -4.09
CA ASN A 95 -13.41 -26.49 -3.97
C ASN A 95 -14.30 -25.27 -4.24
N PRO A 96 -15.00 -24.74 -3.21
CA PRO A 96 -15.87 -23.58 -3.37
C PRO A 96 -15.06 -22.32 -3.74
N THR A 97 -15.60 -21.52 -4.66
CA THR A 97 -15.01 -20.26 -5.10
C THR A 97 -15.97 -19.10 -4.90
N ASN A 98 -15.42 -17.88 -4.82
CA ASN A 98 -16.19 -16.64 -4.73
C ASN A 98 -17.14 -16.55 -3.53
N ILE A 99 -16.72 -17.02 -2.38
CA ILE A 99 -17.48 -16.82 -1.14
C ILE A 99 -17.23 -15.39 -0.67
N VAL A 100 -18.23 -14.51 -0.79
CA VAL A 100 -18.14 -13.08 -0.49
C VAL A 100 -18.58 -12.80 0.95
N TYR A 101 -17.78 -12.04 1.69
CA TYR A 101 -18.10 -11.57 3.04
C TYR A 101 -18.35 -10.05 3.01
N ALA A 102 -19.62 -9.65 3.13
CA ALA A 102 -20.02 -8.25 2.98
C ALA A 102 -19.73 -7.38 4.21
N ASN A 103 -19.73 -7.95 5.41
CA ASN A 103 -19.59 -7.21 6.67
C ASN A 103 -18.25 -7.51 7.34
N ALA A 104 -17.70 -6.49 8.04
CA ALA A 104 -16.55 -6.68 8.89
C ALA A 104 -16.85 -7.65 10.04
N GLY A 105 -15.86 -8.44 10.43
CA GLY A 105 -15.99 -9.42 11.50
C GLY A 105 -15.01 -10.58 11.34
N THR A 106 -15.06 -11.50 12.27
CA THR A 106 -14.32 -12.76 12.20
C THR A 106 -15.31 -13.92 12.00
N TYR A 107 -15.03 -14.78 11.06
CA TYR A 107 -15.94 -15.82 10.63
C TYR A 107 -15.30 -17.19 10.72
N ASN A 108 -16.08 -18.14 11.24
CA ASN A 108 -15.70 -19.54 11.24
C ASN A 108 -15.97 -20.15 9.85
N VAL A 109 -15.22 -21.18 9.52
CA VAL A 109 -15.48 -22.00 8.33
C VAL A 109 -15.46 -23.45 8.74
N SER A 110 -16.47 -24.21 8.30
CA SER A 110 -16.49 -25.66 8.53
C SER A 110 -16.65 -26.44 7.23
N LEU A 111 -15.99 -27.59 7.18
CA LEU A 111 -16.09 -28.59 6.14
C LEU A 111 -16.45 -29.92 6.76
N THR A 112 -17.52 -30.52 6.27
CA THR A 112 -17.83 -31.94 6.48
C THR A 112 -17.50 -32.71 5.21
N ALA A 113 -16.54 -33.61 5.29
CA ALA A 113 -16.16 -34.53 4.23
C ALA A 113 -16.78 -35.91 4.53
N THR A 114 -17.36 -36.58 3.51
CA THR A 114 -18.08 -37.85 3.68
C THR A 114 -17.63 -38.84 2.61
N ASN A 115 -17.52 -40.09 3.00
CA ASN A 115 -17.40 -41.25 2.10
C ASN A 115 -18.31 -42.41 2.60
N ALA A 116 -18.24 -43.57 1.97
CA ALA A 116 -19.05 -44.72 2.33
C ALA A 116 -18.80 -45.25 3.76
N ASN A 117 -17.72 -44.87 4.41
CA ASN A 117 -17.31 -45.33 5.74
C ASN A 117 -17.58 -44.32 6.85
N GLY A 118 -18.16 -43.20 6.52
CA GLY A 118 -18.51 -42.17 7.49
C GLY A 118 -18.22 -40.75 7.03
N SER A 119 -18.36 -39.82 7.98
CA SER A 119 -18.11 -38.42 7.78
C SER A 119 -17.22 -37.85 8.90
N ASN A 120 -16.46 -36.79 8.56
CA ASN A 120 -15.66 -36.05 9.51
C ASN A 120 -15.83 -34.55 9.25
N THR A 121 -15.95 -33.79 10.32
CA THR A 121 -16.15 -32.33 10.25
C THR A 121 -14.97 -31.64 10.89
N LEU A 122 -14.37 -30.68 10.17
CA LEU A 122 -13.38 -29.74 10.68
C LEU A 122 -13.98 -28.34 10.70
N THR A 123 -13.91 -27.68 11.85
CA THR A 123 -14.25 -26.26 11.99
C THR A 123 -12.97 -25.47 12.32
N LYS A 124 -12.65 -24.47 11.50
CA LYS A 124 -11.60 -23.48 11.79
C LYS A 124 -12.27 -22.22 12.34
N ASN A 125 -12.07 -21.96 13.63
CA ASN A 125 -12.63 -20.79 14.29
C ASN A 125 -11.85 -19.52 13.92
N ASN A 126 -12.58 -18.40 13.73
CA ASN A 126 -12.01 -17.11 13.37
C ASN A 126 -11.09 -17.19 12.14
N TYR A 127 -11.43 -18.06 11.20
CA TYR A 127 -10.56 -18.40 10.08
C TYR A 127 -10.53 -17.32 9.01
N ILE A 128 -11.66 -16.66 8.74
CA ILE A 128 -11.73 -15.53 7.85
C ILE A 128 -11.89 -14.26 8.70
N VAL A 129 -10.96 -13.35 8.54
CA VAL A 129 -10.97 -12.03 9.18
C VAL A 129 -11.33 -11.00 8.12
N VAL A 130 -12.54 -10.45 8.23
CA VAL A 130 -12.96 -9.31 7.40
C VAL A 130 -12.69 -8.06 8.23
N THR A 131 -11.57 -7.42 7.94
CA THR A 131 -11.30 -6.13 8.57
C THR A 131 -12.19 -5.11 7.89
N ALA A 132 -12.99 -4.38 8.70
CA ALA A 132 -13.60 -3.18 8.17
C ALA A 132 -12.45 -2.41 7.50
N GLY A 133 -12.50 -2.34 6.19
CA GLY A 133 -11.80 -1.28 5.51
C GLY A 133 -12.41 -0.01 6.07
N GLY A 134 -11.83 0.53 7.12
CA GLY A 134 -11.97 1.95 7.34
C GLY A 134 -11.58 2.53 5.99
N THR A 135 -12.41 3.35 5.40
CA THR A 135 -11.99 4.20 4.31
C THR A 135 -10.85 5.04 4.88
N SER A 136 -9.62 4.52 4.79
CA SER A 136 -8.49 5.40 4.97
C SER A 136 -8.54 6.31 3.77
N SER A 137 -9.14 7.46 3.95
CA SER A 137 -8.96 8.52 3.00
C SER A 137 -7.58 9.10 3.29
N CYS A 138 -6.64 8.82 2.43
CA CYS A 138 -5.38 9.52 2.42
C CYS A 138 -5.54 10.72 1.50
N ASP A 139 -5.29 11.89 2.02
CA ASP A 139 -5.34 13.15 1.31
C ASP A 139 -3.94 13.75 1.23
N THR A 140 -3.59 14.33 0.08
CA THR A 140 -2.38 15.13 -0.04
C THR A 140 -2.72 16.56 0.29
N ILE A 141 -2.25 17.07 1.42
CA ILE A 141 -2.49 18.43 1.84
C ILE A 141 -1.39 19.38 1.37
N SER A 142 -1.72 20.67 1.21
CA SER A 142 -0.79 21.66 0.68
C SER A 142 -1.05 23.04 1.26
N ASN A 143 0.03 23.75 1.51
CA ASN A 143 0.04 25.20 1.72
C ASN A 143 0.22 25.98 0.42
N PHE A 144 0.40 25.28 -0.69
CA PHE A 144 0.50 25.83 -2.04
C PHE A 144 -0.87 25.89 -2.70
N ALA A 145 -1.22 27.02 -3.29
CA ALA A 145 -2.32 27.13 -4.23
C ALA A 145 -1.80 26.89 -5.65
N LEU A 146 -1.64 25.62 -6.04
CA LEU A 146 -0.98 25.21 -7.30
C LEU A 146 -1.55 25.87 -8.55
N ALA A 147 -2.80 26.32 -8.52
CA ALA A 147 -3.45 26.99 -9.64
C ALA A 147 -3.04 28.46 -9.80
N THR A 148 -2.64 29.12 -8.70
CA THR A 148 -2.43 30.58 -8.65
C THR A 148 -1.03 30.97 -8.19
N ASP A 149 -0.35 30.10 -7.43
CA ASP A 149 0.96 30.39 -6.90
C ASP A 149 2.04 30.37 -7.98
N THR A 150 2.84 31.40 -8.00
CA THR A 150 4.06 31.41 -8.81
C THR A 150 5.17 30.75 -8.01
N VAL A 151 5.78 29.70 -8.60
CA VAL A 151 6.90 28.99 -7.99
C VAL A 151 8.21 29.79 -8.15
N THR A 152 9.06 29.72 -7.15
CA THR A 152 10.37 30.37 -7.16
C THR A 152 11.37 29.63 -6.26
N ILE A 153 12.62 30.03 -6.35
CA ILE A 153 13.70 29.65 -5.43
C ILE A 153 14.40 30.94 -5.05
N TYR A 154 14.36 31.27 -3.76
CA TYR A 154 15.05 32.45 -3.26
C TYR A 154 16.51 32.15 -2.93
N LEU A 155 17.39 33.06 -3.32
CA LEU A 155 18.78 33.06 -2.85
C LEU A 155 18.82 33.58 -1.39
N ALA A 156 19.69 33.01 -0.58
CA ALA A 156 19.90 33.41 0.79
C ALA A 156 20.74 34.70 0.93
N GLY A 157 21.12 35.32 -0.19
CA GLY A 157 21.88 36.59 -0.25
C GLY A 157 22.31 36.91 -1.68
N THR A 158 22.92 38.07 -1.86
CA THR A 158 23.39 38.53 -3.18
C THR A 158 24.85 38.15 -3.47
N ALA A 159 25.63 37.75 -2.46
CA ALA A 159 27.00 37.34 -2.61
C ALA A 159 27.10 35.95 -3.25
N PRO A 160 28.11 35.70 -4.12
CA PRO A 160 28.38 34.36 -4.60
C PRO A 160 28.58 33.38 -3.44
N GLY A 161 27.91 32.23 -3.48
CA GLY A 161 28.01 31.21 -2.43
C GLY A 161 27.04 31.40 -1.24
N SER A 162 26.16 32.42 -1.24
CA SER A 162 25.14 32.60 -0.19
C SER A 162 24.18 31.42 -0.09
N GLY A 163 23.99 30.65 -1.18
CA GLY A 163 23.09 29.50 -1.23
C GLY A 163 21.62 29.89 -1.35
N TYR A 164 20.74 29.04 -0.85
CA TYR A 164 19.30 29.11 -1.05
C TYR A 164 18.55 29.26 0.28
N LEU A 165 17.56 30.14 0.31
CA LEU A 165 16.72 30.38 1.50
C LEU A 165 16.01 29.08 1.93
N SER A 166 15.47 28.33 0.99
CA SER A 166 14.72 27.09 1.23
C SER A 166 15.58 25.81 1.21
N GLY A 167 16.89 25.96 1.35
CA GLY A 167 17.85 24.85 1.25
C GLY A 167 19.19 25.12 1.89
N HIS A 168 20.24 24.62 1.26
CA HIS A 168 21.61 24.88 1.66
C HIS A 168 21.97 26.34 1.51
N ASN A 169 22.51 26.93 2.56
CA ASN A 169 22.92 28.33 2.56
C ASN A 169 24.18 28.53 3.43
N SER A 170 24.74 29.72 3.34
CA SER A 170 25.93 30.11 4.09
C SER A 170 25.73 30.28 5.59
N TYR A 171 24.48 30.27 6.05
CA TYR A 171 24.10 30.32 7.47
C TYR A 171 24.06 28.94 8.11
N LEU A 172 24.22 27.86 7.31
CA LEU A 172 24.19 26.46 7.75
C LEU A 172 22.87 26.06 8.42
N ASP A 173 21.76 26.59 7.92
CA ASP A 173 20.41 26.25 8.45
C ASP A 173 20.17 24.74 8.37
N GLN A 174 19.78 24.15 9.49
CA GLN A 174 19.66 22.71 9.62
C GLN A 174 18.39 22.13 8.99
N SER A 175 17.27 22.84 9.08
CA SER A 175 16.00 22.32 8.61
C SER A 175 15.12 23.42 8.02
N LYS A 176 14.25 22.99 7.09
CA LYS A 176 13.18 23.78 6.50
C LYS A 176 11.88 22.99 6.59
N ALA A 177 10.81 23.63 7.06
CA ALA A 177 9.54 22.95 7.28
C ALA A 177 8.35 23.88 7.07
N ASP A 178 7.21 23.29 6.71
CA ASP A 178 5.92 23.97 6.69
C ASP A 178 5.02 23.49 7.83
N LYS A 179 4.20 24.42 8.33
CA LYS A 179 3.20 24.16 9.34
C LYS A 179 1.90 23.68 8.72
N TYR A 180 1.34 22.63 9.28
CA TYR A 180 0.04 22.06 8.93
C TYR A 180 -0.81 21.92 10.18
N ALA A 181 -2.14 21.88 10.00
CA ALA A 181 -3.09 21.67 11.08
C ALA A 181 -3.81 20.33 10.90
N ASN A 182 -3.91 19.57 11.98
CA ASN A 182 -4.72 18.35 12.04
C ASN A 182 -5.95 18.59 12.94
N ALA A 183 -7.15 18.47 12.35
CA ALA A 183 -8.41 18.62 13.07
C ALA A 183 -9.01 17.29 13.53
N THR A 184 -8.46 16.15 13.10
CA THR A 184 -9.06 14.82 13.25
C THR A 184 -8.19 13.92 14.13
N PRO A 185 -8.74 13.27 15.17
CA PRO A 185 -7.98 12.25 15.93
C PRO A 185 -7.65 11.02 15.06
N ASN A 186 -6.66 10.23 15.50
CA ASN A 186 -6.22 9.02 14.84
C ASN A 186 -5.76 9.24 13.38
N THR A 187 -5.08 10.34 13.13
CA THR A 187 -4.53 10.73 11.85
C THR A 187 -3.04 10.39 11.81
N THR A 188 -2.56 9.95 10.65
CA THR A 188 -1.14 9.67 10.40
C THR A 188 -0.63 10.48 9.22
N VAL A 189 0.66 10.82 9.22
CA VAL A 189 1.42 11.21 8.03
C VAL A 189 2.08 9.95 7.50
N ASP A 190 1.64 9.50 6.34
CA ASP A 190 2.12 8.26 5.73
C ASP A 190 3.28 8.51 4.77
N GLY A 191 3.38 9.74 4.25
CA GLY A 191 4.45 10.14 3.34
C GLY A 191 4.43 11.63 3.07
N ALA A 192 5.30 12.06 2.17
CA ALA A 192 5.31 13.42 1.63
C ALA A 192 5.80 13.42 0.18
N ILE A 193 5.32 14.38 -0.60
CA ILE A 193 5.80 14.68 -1.95
C ILE A 193 6.53 16.01 -1.85
N ILE A 194 7.81 16.06 -2.22
CA ILE A 194 8.65 17.26 -2.07
C ILE A 194 9.28 17.61 -3.42
N PHE A 195 9.13 18.85 -3.86
CA PHE A 195 9.75 19.34 -5.08
C PHE A 195 10.99 20.14 -4.76
N PHE A 196 12.10 19.69 -5.31
CA PHE A 196 13.37 20.40 -5.29
C PHE A 196 13.58 21.13 -6.61
N GLY A 197 13.96 22.39 -6.54
CA GLY A 197 14.33 23.16 -7.71
C GLY A 197 15.84 23.17 -7.96
N VAL A 198 16.61 22.81 -6.93
CA VAL A 198 18.04 22.54 -7.02
C VAL A 198 18.34 21.25 -6.29
N GLY A 199 19.07 20.36 -6.95
CA GLY A 199 19.62 19.16 -6.38
C GLY A 199 20.96 18.84 -7.02
N THR A 200 22.06 18.87 -6.23
CA THR A 200 23.36 18.36 -6.65
C THR A 200 23.87 17.38 -5.61
N SER A 201 24.58 16.37 -6.07
CA SER A 201 25.18 15.36 -5.21
C SER A 201 26.66 15.17 -5.55
N SER A 202 27.46 15.00 -4.51
CA SER A 202 28.86 14.59 -4.61
C SER A 202 29.07 13.12 -4.95
N GLY A 203 27.98 12.32 -4.97
CA GLY A 203 28.02 10.86 -5.20
C GLY A 203 28.57 10.05 -4.02
N THR A 204 28.59 10.63 -2.82
CA THR A 204 29.17 9.98 -1.63
C THR A 204 28.16 9.15 -0.81
N GLY A 205 26.91 9.02 -1.28
CA GLY A 205 25.84 8.31 -0.58
C GLY A 205 25.34 9.03 0.67
N GLN A 206 25.63 10.32 0.83
CA GLN A 206 25.13 11.14 1.92
C GLN A 206 23.60 11.28 1.85
N THR A 207 22.98 11.55 3.00
CA THR A 207 21.53 11.63 3.11
C THR A 207 21.07 12.93 3.75
N ALA A 208 19.98 13.49 3.23
CA ALA A 208 19.10 14.40 3.96
C ALA A 208 17.96 13.61 4.61
N SER A 209 17.26 14.19 5.56
CA SER A 209 16.16 13.53 6.24
C SER A 209 14.86 14.30 6.07
N ALA A 210 13.84 13.65 5.50
CA ALA A 210 12.48 14.13 5.62
C ALA A 210 11.97 13.85 7.05
N LYS A 211 11.34 14.83 7.67
CA LYS A 211 10.91 14.72 9.06
C LYS A 211 9.51 15.28 9.28
N VAL A 212 8.86 14.72 10.29
CA VAL A 212 7.63 15.25 10.89
C VAL A 212 7.95 15.67 12.31
N TRP A 213 7.59 16.93 12.67
CA TRP A 213 7.75 17.44 14.02
C TRP A 213 6.38 17.75 14.63
N ASN A 214 6.27 17.54 15.94
CA ASN A 214 5.14 18.04 16.71
C ASN A 214 5.31 19.55 16.99
N ALA A 215 4.26 20.20 17.50
CA ALA A 215 4.26 21.63 17.86
C ALA A 215 4.63 21.86 19.33
N SER A 216 5.56 21.08 19.89
CA SER A 216 5.95 21.18 21.31
C SER A 216 7.05 22.22 21.57
N GLY A 217 7.58 22.86 20.53
CA GLY A 217 8.56 23.93 20.66
C GLY A 217 7.95 25.21 21.27
N THR A 218 8.81 26.10 21.76
CA THR A 218 8.39 27.36 22.38
C THR A 218 7.50 28.18 21.43
N GLY A 219 6.35 28.62 21.92
CA GLY A 219 5.39 29.35 21.09
C GLY A 219 4.67 28.50 20.02
N GLY A 220 4.67 27.16 20.17
CA GLY A 220 4.04 26.24 19.23
C GLY A 220 4.85 25.99 17.96
N MET A 221 6.13 26.31 17.96
CA MET A 221 7.07 26.04 16.86
C MET A 221 7.40 24.54 16.76
N PRO A 222 8.10 24.11 15.68
CA PRO A 222 8.56 22.72 15.61
C PRO A 222 9.34 22.32 16.87
N GLY A 223 8.95 21.21 17.46
CA GLY A 223 9.56 20.67 18.67
C GLY A 223 10.27 19.35 18.39
N THR A 224 9.77 18.28 19.01
CA THR A 224 10.35 16.95 18.82
C THR A 224 10.02 16.39 17.45
N ALA A 225 11.02 15.85 16.75
CA ALA A 225 10.78 15.06 15.55
C ALA A 225 10.13 13.73 15.97
N ILE A 226 8.95 13.45 15.43
CA ILE A 226 8.14 12.27 15.71
C ILE A 226 8.19 11.24 14.57
N GLY A 227 8.77 11.61 13.43
CA GLY A 227 9.04 10.73 12.29
C GLY A 227 10.22 11.24 11.48
N SER A 228 10.99 10.31 10.89
CA SER A 228 12.16 10.66 10.08
C SER A 228 12.45 9.55 9.06
N VAL A 229 12.76 9.93 7.83
CA VAL A 229 13.21 9.06 6.74
C VAL A 229 14.40 9.68 6.05
N ASN A 230 15.46 8.91 5.85
CA ASN A 230 16.65 9.36 5.13
C ASN A 230 16.47 9.14 3.63
N ILE A 231 16.89 10.13 2.86
CA ILE A 231 16.87 10.13 1.39
C ILE A 231 18.26 10.52 0.91
N THR A 232 18.82 9.78 -0.03
CA THR A 232 20.15 10.10 -0.55
C THR A 232 20.12 11.38 -1.38
N TYR A 233 21.20 12.15 -1.32
CA TYR A 233 21.36 13.33 -2.19
C TYR A 233 21.34 12.94 -3.66
N ASP A 234 21.85 11.75 -4.00
CA ASP A 234 21.81 11.21 -5.37
C ASP A 234 20.37 11.07 -5.87
N GLN A 235 19.46 10.54 -5.04
CA GLN A 235 18.04 10.40 -5.39
C GLN A 235 17.41 11.78 -5.59
N ILE A 236 17.63 12.71 -4.66
CA ILE A 236 17.05 14.06 -4.74
C ILE A 236 17.59 14.81 -5.96
N ALA A 237 18.88 14.68 -6.25
CA ALA A 237 19.51 15.31 -7.42
C ALA A 237 18.97 14.76 -8.73
N ALA A 238 18.76 13.44 -8.82
CA ALA A 238 18.17 12.80 -9.98
C ALA A 238 16.71 13.26 -10.19
N ASP A 239 15.91 13.30 -9.12
CA ASP A 239 14.51 13.77 -9.17
C ASP A 239 14.46 15.24 -9.61
N ALA A 240 15.25 16.12 -8.99
CA ALA A 240 15.28 17.55 -9.33
C ALA A 240 15.71 17.80 -10.79
N THR A 241 16.73 17.10 -11.27
CA THR A 241 17.19 17.17 -12.66
C THR A 241 16.12 16.68 -13.64
N GLY A 242 15.37 15.64 -13.26
CA GLY A 242 14.26 15.10 -14.03
C GLY A 242 12.99 15.96 -13.96
N GLY A 243 12.96 17.00 -13.12
CA GLY A 243 11.76 17.79 -12.84
C GLY A 243 10.68 16.98 -12.13
N LEU A 244 11.08 15.93 -11.40
CA LEU A 244 10.22 15.03 -10.65
C LEU A 244 10.21 15.41 -9.15
N PRO A 245 9.14 15.12 -8.44
CA PRO A 245 9.16 15.22 -6.98
C PRO A 245 9.92 14.07 -6.35
N THR A 246 10.56 14.32 -5.23
CA THR A 246 11.06 13.27 -4.35
C THR A 246 9.91 12.75 -3.48
N ILE A 247 9.68 11.44 -3.55
CA ILE A 247 8.64 10.76 -2.77
C ILE A 247 9.24 10.23 -1.48
N VAL A 248 8.61 10.63 -0.38
CA VAL A 248 8.94 10.16 0.98
C VAL A 248 7.88 9.19 1.45
N ASP A 249 8.31 8.07 1.99
CA ASP A 249 7.46 7.06 2.61
C ASP A 249 7.84 6.89 4.08
N PHE A 250 6.97 7.33 5.01
CA PHE A 250 7.18 7.12 6.44
C PHE A 250 6.73 5.72 6.84
N ASN A 251 7.67 4.82 7.07
CA ASN A 251 7.40 3.45 7.50
C ASN A 251 8.17 3.13 8.80
N PRO A 252 7.49 3.00 9.97
CA PRO A 252 6.03 3.06 10.17
C PRO A 252 5.46 4.47 9.97
N ASN A 253 4.13 4.52 9.69
CA ASN A 253 3.40 5.77 9.55
C ASN A 253 3.51 6.61 10.84
N VAL A 254 3.59 7.93 10.69
CA VAL A 254 3.80 8.86 11.80
C VAL A 254 2.45 9.32 12.35
N SER A 255 2.10 8.90 13.56
CA SER A 255 0.89 9.38 14.24
C SER A 255 1.02 10.86 14.63
N ILE A 256 0.03 11.66 14.28
CA ILE A 256 -0.03 13.09 14.62
C ILE A 256 -1.22 13.38 15.54
N ALA A 257 -0.98 14.18 16.55
CA ALA A 257 -2.03 14.66 17.45
C ALA A 257 -2.94 15.71 16.75
N VAL A 258 -4.13 15.94 17.30
CA VAL A 258 -4.95 17.09 16.93
C VAL A 258 -4.18 18.36 17.28
N GLY A 259 -4.14 19.31 16.36
CA GLY A 259 -3.40 20.55 16.48
C GLY A 259 -2.40 20.76 15.35
N ASN A 260 -1.41 21.62 15.58
CA ASN A 260 -0.38 21.89 14.59
C ASN A 260 0.71 20.81 14.60
N TYR A 261 1.25 20.55 13.42
CA TYR A 261 2.44 19.73 13.20
C TYR A 261 3.22 20.31 12.01
N TYR A 262 4.43 19.84 11.79
CA TYR A 262 5.32 20.33 10.77
C TYR A 262 5.89 19.20 9.94
N VAL A 263 6.02 19.41 8.64
CA VAL A 263 6.66 18.48 7.72
C VAL A 263 7.71 19.23 6.91
N GLY A 264 8.88 18.64 6.77
CA GLY A 264 9.98 19.30 6.07
C GLY A 264 11.22 18.43 5.92
N MET A 265 12.32 19.10 5.65
CA MET A 265 13.64 18.49 5.42
C MET A 265 14.66 18.98 6.44
N ASN A 266 15.48 18.05 6.89
CA ASN A 266 16.72 18.33 7.62
C ASN A 266 17.90 18.02 6.70
N PHE A 267 18.82 18.95 6.60
CA PHE A 267 19.95 18.90 5.68
C PHE A 267 21.24 18.49 6.38
N ALA A 268 22.11 17.81 5.65
CA ALA A 268 23.51 17.64 6.02
C ALA A 268 24.37 18.46 5.05
N TYR A 269 25.32 19.22 5.59
CA TYR A 269 26.21 20.08 4.79
C TYR A 269 27.47 19.32 4.44
N ASN A 270 27.57 18.87 3.19
CA ASN A 270 28.74 18.20 2.65
C ASN A 270 29.25 18.95 1.41
N THR A 271 30.57 18.92 1.19
CA THR A 271 31.15 19.56 0.03
C THR A 271 30.62 18.92 -1.27
N GLY A 272 30.07 19.72 -2.15
CA GLY A 272 29.52 19.28 -3.44
C GLY A 272 28.03 18.92 -3.42
N ASP A 273 27.41 18.81 -2.24
CA ASP A 273 25.99 18.58 -2.11
C ASP A 273 25.23 19.90 -1.95
N THR A 274 24.16 20.09 -2.71
CA THR A 274 23.32 21.29 -2.61
C THR A 274 21.87 20.92 -2.88
N LEU A 275 20.96 21.32 -1.99
CA LEU A 275 19.52 21.14 -2.15
C LEU A 275 18.81 22.48 -1.94
N ALA A 276 17.74 22.71 -2.70
CA ALA A 276 16.79 23.79 -2.44
C ALA A 276 15.37 23.34 -2.80
N ILE A 277 14.46 23.42 -1.83
CA ILE A 277 13.03 23.13 -2.03
C ILE A 277 12.42 24.30 -2.80
N ILE A 278 11.55 24.03 -3.76
CA ILE A 278 10.76 25.05 -4.44
C ILE A 278 9.86 25.74 -3.42
N THR A 279 9.71 27.06 -3.50
CA THR A 279 8.77 27.85 -2.71
C THR A 279 7.75 28.55 -3.60
N ASN A 280 6.64 29.01 -3.05
CA ASN A 280 5.81 30.04 -3.69
C ASN A 280 6.45 31.42 -3.47
N ARG A 281 5.90 32.44 -4.15
CA ARG A 281 6.35 33.82 -3.96
C ARG A 281 5.90 34.39 -2.62
N ASP A 282 6.69 35.34 -2.11
CA ASP A 282 6.33 36.14 -0.94
C ASP A 282 4.95 36.77 -1.11
N GLY A 283 4.15 36.65 -0.06
CA GLY A 283 2.76 37.13 -0.01
C GLY A 283 1.72 36.12 -0.57
N ASN A 284 2.12 35.00 -1.15
CA ASN A 284 1.19 33.98 -1.65
C ASN A 284 0.66 33.06 -0.54
N THR A 285 1.19 33.16 0.66
CA THR A 285 0.71 32.37 1.81
C THR A 285 0.61 33.23 3.07
N VAL A 286 -0.07 32.67 4.08
CA VAL A 286 -0.25 33.38 5.36
C VAL A 286 1.03 33.39 6.18
N PRO A 287 1.26 34.47 7.01
CA PRO A 287 2.39 34.51 7.92
C PRO A 287 2.44 33.28 8.84
N GLY A 288 3.65 32.77 9.11
CA GLY A 288 3.88 31.64 9.98
C GLY A 288 3.48 30.28 9.33
N THR A 289 3.62 30.16 8.01
CA THR A 289 3.50 28.90 7.27
C THR A 289 4.86 28.21 7.14
N GLY A 290 5.87 28.87 6.53
CA GLY A 290 7.21 28.36 6.37
C GLY A 290 8.11 28.69 7.55
N TYR A 291 8.98 27.75 7.90
CA TYR A 291 9.91 27.80 9.04
C TYR A 291 11.30 27.33 8.63
N GLU A 292 12.29 27.88 9.32
CA GLU A 292 13.68 27.46 9.23
C GLU A 292 14.26 27.18 10.62
N GLN A 293 15.18 26.24 10.69
CA GLN A 293 15.96 25.95 11.88
C GLN A 293 17.41 26.34 11.65
N PHE A 294 17.91 27.25 12.46
CA PHE A 294 19.31 27.67 12.41
C PHE A 294 20.27 26.58 12.91
N ASP A 295 21.55 26.77 12.67
CA ASP A 295 22.63 25.92 13.16
C ASP A 295 22.63 25.75 14.67
N THR A 296 22.13 26.77 15.41
CA THR A 296 21.92 26.72 16.86
C THR A 296 20.79 25.79 17.31
N GLY A 297 20.02 25.24 16.37
CA GLY A 297 18.84 24.42 16.65
C GLY A 297 17.56 25.23 16.89
N THR A 298 17.62 26.58 16.86
CA THR A 298 16.46 27.45 17.10
C THR A 298 15.63 27.60 15.83
N TRP A 299 14.30 27.48 15.97
CA TRP A 299 13.36 27.66 14.89
C TRP A 299 12.83 29.07 14.79
N TYR A 300 12.67 29.56 13.58
CA TYR A 300 12.03 30.82 13.27
C TYR A 300 11.06 30.65 12.10
N ALA A 301 9.91 31.39 12.18
CA ALA A 301 9.06 31.51 10.99
C ALA A 301 9.73 32.48 10.00
N TYR A 302 9.64 32.22 8.71
CA TYR A 302 10.14 33.13 7.67
C TYR A 302 9.50 34.52 7.74
N SER A 303 8.28 34.62 8.23
CA SER A 303 7.58 35.90 8.45
C SER A 303 8.14 36.74 9.60
N ASN A 304 9.09 36.23 10.39
CA ASN A 304 9.71 36.97 11.48
C ASN A 304 10.68 38.00 10.89
N THR A 305 10.34 39.27 11.02
CA THR A 305 11.12 40.39 10.47
C THR A 305 12.40 40.73 11.27
N THR A 306 12.51 40.19 12.50
CA THR A 306 13.63 40.47 13.40
C THR A 306 14.72 39.41 13.33
N SER A 307 14.32 38.16 13.22
CA SER A 307 15.22 36.98 13.36
C SER A 307 15.23 36.07 12.14
N SER A 308 14.50 36.42 11.09
CA SER A 308 14.43 35.66 9.82
C SER A 308 14.23 36.63 8.65
N TRP A 309 13.69 36.18 7.55
CA TRP A 309 13.65 36.87 6.26
C TRP A 309 12.54 37.93 6.12
N GLY A 310 11.52 37.87 6.96
CA GLY A 310 10.37 38.78 6.90
C GLY A 310 9.44 38.54 5.70
N ILE A 311 9.42 37.32 5.15
CA ILE A 311 8.61 36.94 3.99
C ILE A 311 7.61 35.84 4.32
N ASN A 312 6.55 35.75 3.53
CA ASN A 312 5.46 34.79 3.70
C ASN A 312 5.48 33.80 2.54
N VAL A 313 6.17 32.69 2.75
CA VAL A 313 6.32 31.63 1.76
C VAL A 313 5.95 30.26 2.33
N ALA A 314 5.51 29.38 1.46
CA ALA A 314 5.38 27.96 1.71
C ALA A 314 6.37 27.19 0.82
N HIS A 315 6.85 26.07 1.32
CA HIS A 315 7.64 25.12 0.54
C HIS A 315 6.72 24.20 -0.27
N ALA A 316 7.21 23.73 -1.41
CA ALA A 316 6.52 22.70 -2.21
C ALA A 316 6.64 21.33 -1.54
N ILE A 317 6.07 21.23 -0.34
CA ILE A 317 5.97 20.03 0.50
C ILE A 317 4.48 19.68 0.61
N PHE A 318 4.13 18.46 0.26
CA PHE A 318 2.78 17.96 0.21
C PHE A 318 2.68 16.68 1.06
N PRO A 319 2.38 16.79 2.36
CA PRO A 319 2.18 15.61 3.20
C PRO A 319 1.00 14.77 2.74
N ILE A 320 1.17 13.45 2.79
CA ILE A 320 0.13 12.47 2.58
C ILE A 320 -0.42 12.10 3.95
N VAL A 321 -1.63 12.54 4.23
CA VAL A 321 -2.27 12.42 5.55
C VAL A 321 -3.43 11.44 5.46
N CYS A 322 -3.39 10.40 6.29
CA CYS A 322 -4.39 9.34 6.32
C CYS A 322 -5.17 9.36 7.63
N THR A 323 -6.50 9.27 7.55
CA THR A 323 -7.35 9.05 8.72
C THR A 323 -7.64 7.58 8.86
N SER A 324 -7.20 7.02 9.97
CA SER A 324 -7.27 5.69 10.58
C SER A 324 -7.67 4.41 9.79
N THR A 325 -6.94 3.35 10.11
CA THR A 325 -7.26 1.90 10.16
C THR A 325 -7.64 1.20 8.85
N GLY A 326 -7.08 1.60 7.71
CA GLY A 326 -7.15 0.86 6.45
C GLY A 326 -5.79 0.26 6.04
N ILE A 327 -5.84 -0.75 5.19
CA ILE A 327 -4.64 -1.28 4.52
C ILE A 327 -4.01 -0.13 3.72
N ARG A 328 -2.76 0.16 4.03
CA ARG A 328 -1.95 1.14 3.32
C ARG A 328 -1.81 0.73 1.86
N GLU A 329 -2.17 1.61 0.95
CA GLU A 329 -1.71 1.50 -0.43
C GLU A 329 -0.23 1.94 -0.43
N VAL A 330 0.68 0.97 -0.58
CA VAL A 330 2.13 1.25 -0.61
C VAL A 330 2.41 2.05 -1.88
N MET A 331 2.74 3.31 -1.71
CA MET A 331 3.28 4.11 -2.82
C MET A 331 4.70 3.61 -3.11
N THR A 332 4.86 2.79 -4.14
CA THR A 332 6.17 2.34 -4.58
C THR A 332 6.80 3.46 -5.41
N PRO A 333 7.95 4.03 -4.99
CA PRO A 333 8.66 5.00 -5.81
C PRO A 333 8.94 4.43 -7.20
N GLY A 334 8.64 5.21 -8.25
CA GLY A 334 8.97 4.88 -9.63
C GLY A 334 7.95 4.06 -10.43
N ASN A 335 6.87 3.53 -9.84
CA ASN A 335 5.97 2.63 -10.57
C ASN A 335 4.48 3.01 -10.56
N ASN A 336 4.05 4.03 -9.81
CA ASN A 336 2.65 4.44 -9.71
C ASN A 336 2.42 5.87 -10.25
N LEU A 337 1.21 6.10 -10.78
CA LEU A 337 0.74 7.45 -11.06
C LEU A 337 0.64 8.24 -9.76
N MET A 338 1.03 9.52 -9.82
CA MET A 338 0.80 10.44 -8.71
C MET A 338 -0.14 11.56 -9.14
N VAL A 339 -1.04 11.93 -8.25
CA VAL A 339 -2.00 13.00 -8.49
C VAL A 339 -2.06 13.90 -7.26
N PHE A 340 -1.79 15.18 -7.46
CA PHE A 340 -1.84 16.15 -6.38
C PHE A 340 -2.27 17.55 -6.87
N PRO A 341 -2.95 18.34 -5.99
CA PRO A 341 -3.52 17.91 -4.73
C PRO A 341 -4.62 16.86 -4.95
N ASN A 342 -4.77 15.97 -3.98
CA ASN A 342 -5.87 15.01 -3.96
C ASN A 342 -6.33 14.85 -2.49
N PRO A 343 -7.45 15.46 -2.08
CA PRO A 343 -8.48 16.11 -2.90
C PRO A 343 -8.06 17.38 -3.64
N SER A 344 -8.76 17.68 -4.72
CA SER A 344 -8.57 18.88 -5.53
C SER A 344 -9.86 19.69 -5.63
N ASN A 345 -9.78 20.90 -6.16
CA ASN A 345 -10.92 21.71 -6.60
C ASN A 345 -11.34 21.43 -8.05
N GLY A 346 -10.88 20.30 -8.60
CA GLY A 346 -11.02 19.95 -10.02
C GLY A 346 -9.77 20.24 -10.85
N GLU A 347 -8.77 20.91 -10.28
CA GLU A 347 -7.45 21.11 -10.89
C GLU A 347 -6.42 20.27 -10.12
N PHE A 348 -5.60 19.51 -10.84
CA PHE A 348 -4.59 18.66 -10.26
C PHE A 348 -3.42 18.42 -11.21
N THR A 349 -2.30 18.06 -10.66
CA THR A 349 -1.11 17.65 -11.39
C THR A 349 -1.04 16.12 -11.39
N LEU A 350 -0.90 15.54 -12.57
CA LEU A 350 -0.61 14.13 -12.78
C LEU A 350 0.88 13.99 -13.05
N VAL A 351 1.56 13.09 -12.32
CA VAL A 351 2.92 12.64 -12.64
C VAL A 351 2.87 11.20 -13.09
N VAL A 352 3.39 10.95 -14.29
CA VAL A 352 3.56 9.64 -14.89
C VAL A 352 5.03 9.27 -14.79
N PRO A 353 5.40 8.14 -14.17
CA PRO A 353 6.80 7.71 -14.08
C PRO A 353 7.47 7.63 -15.45
N GLN A 354 8.75 7.96 -15.52
CA GLN A 354 9.53 7.92 -16.78
C GLN A 354 9.48 6.57 -17.48
N SER A 355 9.49 5.48 -16.71
CA SER A 355 9.36 4.11 -17.20
C SER A 355 8.02 3.82 -17.88
N ASP A 356 7.02 4.67 -17.67
CA ASP A 356 5.64 4.51 -18.14
C ASP A 356 5.29 5.49 -19.28
N LEU A 357 6.17 6.45 -19.58
CA LEU A 357 5.92 7.48 -20.57
C LEU A 357 5.86 6.91 -21.99
N LYS A 358 4.86 7.38 -22.74
CA LYS A 358 4.74 7.25 -24.19
C LYS A 358 4.97 8.61 -24.85
N GLU A 359 5.17 8.63 -26.15
CA GLU A 359 5.17 9.85 -26.94
C GLU A 359 3.89 10.67 -26.71
N ASN A 360 2.74 9.97 -26.63
CA ASN A 360 1.46 10.54 -26.24
C ASN A 360 0.87 9.72 -25.10
N VAL A 361 0.49 10.39 -24.01
CA VAL A 361 -0.19 9.80 -22.85
C VAL A 361 -1.69 10.08 -22.96
N VAL A 362 -2.50 9.03 -23.02
CA VAL A 362 -3.96 9.17 -23.01
C VAL A 362 -4.46 9.13 -21.58
N VAL A 363 -5.17 10.18 -21.19
CA VAL A 363 -5.72 10.35 -19.84
C VAL A 363 -7.23 10.45 -19.90
N ARG A 364 -7.93 9.66 -19.09
CA ARG A 364 -9.38 9.70 -18.94
C ARG A 364 -9.71 9.89 -17.46
N VAL A 365 -10.72 10.70 -17.17
CA VAL A 365 -11.31 10.80 -15.85
C VAL A 365 -12.78 10.40 -15.96
N ILE A 366 -13.21 9.54 -15.07
CA ILE A 366 -14.53 8.88 -15.09
C ILE A 366 -15.19 9.15 -13.72
N ASP A 367 -16.45 9.57 -13.72
CA ASP A 367 -17.23 9.75 -12.50
C ASP A 367 -17.73 8.40 -11.94
N VAL A 368 -18.34 8.43 -10.76
CA VAL A 368 -18.89 7.23 -10.10
C VAL A 368 -20.05 6.56 -10.85
N LYS A 369 -20.63 7.22 -11.85
CA LYS A 369 -21.69 6.68 -12.72
C LYS A 369 -21.11 6.05 -13.99
N GLY A 370 -19.80 6.13 -14.21
CA GLY A 370 -19.12 5.64 -15.39
C GLY A 370 -19.07 6.64 -16.55
N ALA A 371 -19.51 7.89 -16.35
CA ALA A 371 -19.41 8.93 -17.37
C ALA A 371 -17.99 9.49 -17.47
N VAL A 372 -17.47 9.62 -18.68
CA VAL A 372 -16.15 10.22 -18.93
C VAL A 372 -16.29 11.74 -18.86
N VAL A 373 -15.66 12.35 -17.86
CA VAL A 373 -15.67 13.80 -17.62
C VAL A 373 -14.43 14.51 -18.17
N LEU A 374 -13.36 13.75 -18.45
CA LEU A 374 -12.18 14.22 -19.17
C LEU A 374 -11.66 13.10 -20.04
N ASN A 375 -11.31 13.43 -21.28
CA ASN A 375 -10.57 12.53 -22.18
C ASN A 375 -9.57 13.39 -22.97
N LYS A 376 -8.29 13.22 -22.68
CA LYS A 376 -7.22 14.00 -23.34
C LYS A 376 -6.08 13.12 -23.74
N GLU A 377 -5.51 13.40 -24.88
CA GLU A 377 -4.22 12.94 -25.33
C GLU A 377 -3.19 14.03 -25.06
N LEU A 378 -2.18 13.72 -24.28
CA LEU A 378 -1.16 14.65 -23.81
C LEU A 378 0.18 14.28 -24.47
N LYS A 379 0.83 15.24 -25.10
CA LYS A 379 2.20 15.05 -25.60
C LYS A 379 3.15 14.87 -24.43
N SER A 380 4.12 13.99 -24.59
CA SER A 380 5.13 13.78 -23.56
C SER A 380 5.84 15.10 -23.23
N SER A 381 5.79 15.49 -21.97
CA SER A 381 6.42 16.70 -21.44
C SER A 381 7.91 16.50 -21.13
N GLY A 382 8.46 15.32 -21.43
CA GLY A 382 9.84 14.94 -21.09
C GLY A 382 10.05 14.61 -19.61
N ASN A 383 9.33 15.25 -18.70
CA ASN A 383 9.38 15.02 -17.26
C ASN A 383 8.16 14.24 -16.71
N GLY A 384 7.23 13.85 -17.60
CA GLY A 384 6.03 13.09 -17.21
C GLY A 384 5.01 13.85 -16.37
N THR A 385 5.12 15.17 -16.25
CA THR A 385 4.25 15.99 -15.40
C THR A 385 3.19 16.72 -16.25
N TYR A 386 1.91 16.59 -15.90
CA TYR A 386 0.79 17.15 -16.63
C TYR A 386 -0.17 17.87 -15.69
N ARG A 387 -0.52 19.13 -16.00
CA ARG A 387 -1.60 19.83 -15.32
C ARG A 387 -2.93 19.52 -15.99
N LEU A 388 -3.90 19.09 -15.20
CA LEU A 388 -5.23 18.71 -15.66
C LEU A 388 -6.28 19.51 -14.93
N LYS A 389 -7.35 19.85 -15.65
CA LYS A 389 -8.50 20.57 -15.11
C LYS A 389 -9.77 19.89 -15.59
N LEU A 390 -10.68 19.63 -14.67
CA LEU A 390 -12.02 19.17 -14.93
C LEU A 390 -12.92 20.40 -15.11
N ASP A 391 -13.78 20.39 -16.11
CA ASP A 391 -14.72 21.49 -16.35
C ASP A 391 -15.93 21.33 -15.42
N ALA A 392 -16.06 22.27 -14.46
CA ALA A 392 -17.15 22.35 -13.48
C ALA A 392 -17.48 20.98 -12.81
N PRO A 393 -16.51 20.30 -12.20
CA PRO A 393 -16.76 18.99 -11.64
C PRO A 393 -17.68 19.08 -10.43
N ALA A 394 -18.56 18.10 -10.28
CA ALA A 394 -19.31 17.90 -9.05
C ALA A 394 -18.36 17.44 -7.93
N LYS A 395 -18.64 17.81 -6.70
CA LYS A 395 -17.92 17.25 -5.55
C LYS A 395 -18.10 15.74 -5.50
N GLY A 396 -17.02 15.01 -5.30
CA GLY A 396 -17.11 13.54 -5.27
C GLY A 396 -15.81 12.84 -5.67
N ILE A 397 -15.95 11.53 -5.86
CA ILE A 397 -14.86 10.65 -6.26
C ILE A 397 -14.89 10.42 -7.76
N TYR A 398 -13.72 10.40 -8.37
CA TYR A 398 -13.51 10.11 -9.78
C TYR A 398 -12.41 9.07 -9.93
N MET A 399 -12.42 8.34 -11.05
CA MET A 399 -11.34 7.42 -11.43
C MET A 399 -10.53 8.05 -12.56
N LEU A 400 -9.27 8.30 -12.33
CA LEU A 400 -8.28 8.66 -13.33
C LEU A 400 -7.72 7.39 -13.96
N GLU A 401 -7.77 7.28 -15.26
CA GLU A 401 -7.16 6.23 -16.06
C GLU A 401 -6.09 6.83 -16.97
N VAL A 402 -4.91 6.22 -16.96
CA VAL A 402 -3.77 6.65 -17.78
C VAL A 402 -3.23 5.46 -18.57
N GLN A 403 -3.25 5.58 -19.90
CA GLN A 403 -2.68 4.56 -20.77
C GLN A 403 -1.17 4.79 -20.91
N THR A 404 -0.39 3.90 -20.30
CA THR A 404 1.08 3.95 -20.28
C THR A 404 1.69 2.89 -21.22
N VAL A 405 3.04 2.87 -21.38
CA VAL A 405 3.73 1.79 -22.10
C VAL A 405 3.53 0.44 -21.43
N ASN A 406 3.40 0.43 -20.09
CA ASN A 406 3.24 -0.76 -19.27
C ASN A 406 1.76 -1.14 -19.01
N GLY A 407 0.82 -0.56 -19.78
CA GLY A 407 -0.60 -0.85 -19.68
C GLY A 407 -1.44 0.29 -19.13
N LEU A 408 -2.71 -0.02 -18.80
CA LEU A 408 -3.66 0.94 -18.24
C LEU A 408 -3.43 1.02 -16.72
N LYS A 409 -3.07 2.21 -16.25
CA LYS A 409 -2.97 2.52 -14.81
C LYS A 409 -4.17 3.32 -14.36
N LYS A 410 -4.59 3.12 -13.12
CA LYS A 410 -5.76 3.76 -12.52
C LYS A 410 -5.40 4.39 -11.19
N GLN A 411 -5.95 5.58 -10.93
CA GLN A 411 -5.80 6.29 -9.68
C GLN A 411 -7.12 6.93 -9.26
N ARG A 412 -7.50 6.80 -8.00
CA ARG A 412 -8.66 7.52 -7.44
C ARG A 412 -8.28 8.98 -7.22
N ILE A 413 -9.15 9.91 -7.64
CA ILE A 413 -9.06 11.33 -7.34
C ILE A 413 -10.35 11.79 -6.66
N SER A 414 -10.21 12.78 -5.78
CA SER A 414 -11.30 13.37 -5.01
C SER A 414 -11.43 14.84 -5.36
N VAL A 415 -12.67 15.32 -5.54
CA VAL A 415 -12.97 16.74 -5.79
C VAL A 415 -13.84 17.27 -4.66
N ASN A 416 -13.41 18.36 -4.03
CA ASN A 416 -14.07 19.03 -2.89
C ASN A 416 -14.91 20.22 -3.30
#